data_423604ee6f0845748b0179bdf4393999
#
_entry.id   423604ee6f0845748b0179bdf4393999
#
_cell.length_a   1.000
_cell.length_b   1.000
_cell.length_c   1.000
_cell.angle_alpha   90.00
_cell.angle_beta   90.00
_cell.angle_gamma   90.00
#
_symmetry.space_group_name_H-M   'P 1'
#
loop_
_entity.id
_entity.type
_entity.pdbx_description
1 polymer ?
#
loop_
_entity_poly.entity_id
_entity_poly.type
_entity_poly.pdbx_seq_one_letter_code
_entity_poly.pdbx_strand_id
1 'polypeptide(L)'
;MHSVEVVLDDESDRWIRRQWTALAEAGVPSQARHSADSRGESNRPHVTLALTSQIDPEVESRLRDAVGALPVPITIGGLLVFGSTRFVLARLVVPNAAVLALQAAVMAALPDGADATVDRHGTFAPGRWTAHITLGRRLTAADVGTAMHALAGVPRSRGADGALTRARRWDMVAKREHWLDPAG
;
A
#
# COMPACT_ATOMS: atom_id res chain seq x y z
N MET A 1 2.37 8.77 -14.39
CA MET A 1 2.87 7.75 -13.45
C MET A 1 1.70 7.28 -12.59
N HIS A 2 1.51 5.97 -12.52
CA HIS A 2 0.41 5.34 -11.82
C HIS A 2 0.91 4.26 -10.87
N SER A 3 0.19 4.03 -9.77
CA SER A 3 0.31 2.83 -8.96
C SER A 3 -0.94 1.98 -9.07
N VAL A 4 -0.77 0.66 -9.04
CA VAL A 4 -1.85 -0.30 -8.81
C VAL A 4 -1.82 -0.65 -7.33
N GLU A 5 -2.91 -0.37 -6.65
CA GLU A 5 -3.01 -0.45 -5.19
C GLU A 5 -4.23 -1.27 -4.79
N VAL A 6 -4.11 -2.00 -3.69
CA VAL A 6 -5.25 -2.73 -3.09
C VAL A 6 -5.50 -2.20 -1.70
N VAL A 7 -6.77 -1.87 -1.41
CA VAL A 7 -7.19 -1.35 -0.11
C VAL A 7 -7.58 -2.47 0.84
N LEU A 8 -7.61 -2.14 2.11
CA LEU A 8 -7.88 -3.07 3.20
C LEU A 8 -9.40 -3.17 3.47
N ASP A 9 -9.79 -4.20 4.21
CA ASP A 9 -11.09 -4.24 4.87
C ASP A 9 -11.24 -3.10 5.91
N ASP A 10 -12.48 -2.79 6.27
CA ASP A 10 -12.81 -1.64 7.13
C ASP A 10 -12.15 -1.69 8.51
N GLU A 11 -11.96 -2.86 9.09
CA GLU A 11 -11.33 -2.99 10.41
C GLU A 11 -9.83 -2.73 10.33
N SER A 12 -9.18 -3.32 9.35
CA SER A 12 -7.76 -3.12 9.07
C SER A 12 -7.47 -1.66 8.68
N ASP A 13 -8.31 -1.05 7.82
CA ASP A 13 -8.21 0.36 7.44
C ASP A 13 -8.27 1.26 8.68
N ARG A 14 -9.30 1.08 9.54
CA ARG A 14 -9.44 1.85 10.78
C ARG A 14 -8.25 1.70 11.72
N TRP A 15 -7.71 0.49 11.84
CA TRP A 15 -6.54 0.26 12.68
C TRP A 15 -5.29 0.95 12.14
N ILE A 16 -5.03 0.90 10.84
CA ILE A 16 -3.90 1.60 10.23
C ILE A 16 -4.07 3.12 10.37
N ARG A 17 -5.28 3.65 10.20
CA ARG A 17 -5.54 5.09 10.40
C ARG A 17 -5.30 5.52 11.84
N ARG A 18 -5.65 4.71 12.85
CA ARG A 18 -5.29 5.00 14.25
C ARG A 18 -3.78 5.08 14.44
N GLN A 19 -3.00 4.23 13.77
CA GLN A 19 -1.55 4.31 13.79
C GLN A 19 -1.03 5.59 13.14
N TRP A 20 -1.60 5.99 11.99
CA TRP A 20 -1.26 7.26 11.35
C TRP A 20 -1.51 8.45 12.28
N THR A 21 -2.65 8.46 12.99
CA THR A 21 -3.01 9.50 13.96
C THR A 21 -2.02 9.53 15.13
N ALA A 22 -1.72 8.38 15.74
CA ALA A 22 -0.78 8.27 16.84
C ALA A 22 0.63 8.77 16.46
N LEU A 23 1.09 8.48 15.24
CA LEU A 23 2.35 9.02 14.72
C LEU A 23 2.30 10.53 14.59
N ALA A 24 1.22 11.09 14.02
CA ALA A 24 1.06 12.52 13.85
C ALA A 24 1.01 13.26 15.20
N GLU A 25 0.29 12.72 16.18
CA GLU A 25 0.21 13.25 17.55
C GLU A 25 1.57 13.20 18.27
N ALA A 26 2.42 12.23 17.95
CA ALA A 26 3.80 12.14 18.44
C ALA A 26 4.79 13.02 17.65
N GLY A 27 4.32 13.85 16.70
CA GLY A 27 5.16 14.72 15.87
C GLY A 27 5.95 13.97 14.79
N VAL A 28 5.64 12.69 14.52
CA VAL A 28 6.32 11.89 13.51
C VAL A 28 5.62 12.07 12.15
N PRO A 29 6.35 12.30 11.05
CA PRO A 29 5.78 12.34 9.71
C PRO A 29 4.98 11.06 9.40
N SER A 30 3.68 11.18 9.19
CA SER A 30 2.77 10.07 8.97
C SER A 30 1.97 10.22 7.68
N GLN A 31 1.21 9.21 7.30
CA GLN A 31 0.25 9.28 6.21
C GLN A 31 -1.08 9.94 6.63
N ALA A 32 -1.26 10.28 7.91
CA ALA A 32 -2.39 11.08 8.34
C ALA A 32 -2.35 12.44 7.63
N ARG A 33 -3.44 12.79 6.97
CA ARG A 33 -3.62 14.12 6.36
C ARG A 33 -4.69 14.87 7.13
N HIS A 34 -4.43 16.14 7.41
CA HIS A 34 -5.41 17.01 8.02
C HIS A 34 -6.60 17.20 7.06
N SER A 35 -7.79 17.25 7.61
CA SER A 35 -9.08 17.28 6.91
C SER A 35 -9.30 18.47 5.96
N ALA A 36 -8.37 19.42 5.90
CA ALA A 36 -8.45 20.59 5.03
C ALA A 36 -7.96 20.33 3.59
N ASP A 37 -7.36 19.16 3.30
CA ASP A 37 -6.91 18.82 1.95
C ASP A 37 -8.00 17.95 1.29
N SER A 38 -8.63 18.44 0.21
CA SER A 38 -9.64 17.74 -0.60
C SER A 38 -9.20 16.37 -1.12
N ARG A 39 -7.93 16.00 -0.92
CA ARG A 39 -7.34 14.68 -1.21
C ARG A 39 -7.48 13.69 -0.05
N GLY A 40 -8.04 14.09 1.10
CA GLY A 40 -8.17 13.24 2.29
C GLY A 40 -9.00 11.98 2.06
N GLU A 41 -10.03 12.05 1.22
CA GLU A 41 -10.90 10.91 0.93
C GLU A 41 -10.21 9.83 0.10
N SER A 42 -9.27 10.17 -0.77
CA SER A 42 -8.50 9.23 -1.59
C SER A 42 -7.27 8.66 -0.88
N ASN A 43 -6.86 9.23 0.26
CA ASN A 43 -5.73 8.76 1.05
C ASN A 43 -6.16 7.58 1.94
N ARG A 44 -6.06 6.37 1.39
CA ARG A 44 -6.46 5.13 2.06
C ARG A 44 -5.25 4.27 2.40
N PRO A 45 -5.27 3.54 3.54
CA PRO A 45 -4.35 2.44 3.76
C PRO A 45 -4.41 1.45 2.60
N HIS A 46 -3.26 1.12 2.02
CA HIS A 46 -3.18 0.27 0.84
C HIS A 46 -1.88 -0.50 0.79
N VAL A 47 -1.87 -1.55 -0.01
CA VAL A 47 -0.68 -2.25 -0.49
C VAL A 47 -0.48 -1.89 -1.96
N THR A 48 0.71 -1.40 -2.33
CA THR A 48 1.07 -1.15 -3.72
C THR A 48 1.56 -2.45 -4.35
N LEU A 49 0.92 -2.88 -5.43
CA LEU A 49 1.27 -4.10 -6.17
C LEU A 49 2.24 -3.83 -7.32
N ALA A 50 2.12 -2.66 -7.96
CA ALA A 50 2.96 -2.28 -9.10
C ALA A 50 3.01 -0.77 -9.29
N LEU A 51 4.05 -0.31 -9.98
CA LEU A 51 4.21 1.05 -10.51
C LEU A 51 4.38 0.98 -12.03
N THR A 52 3.78 1.92 -12.76
CA THR A 52 3.93 2.03 -14.21
C THR A 52 3.86 3.50 -14.66
N SER A 53 4.45 3.81 -15.81
CA SER A 53 4.39 5.15 -16.40
C SER A 53 3.02 5.45 -17.00
N GLN A 54 2.38 4.44 -17.62
CA GLN A 54 1.12 4.58 -18.37
C GLN A 54 0.20 3.38 -18.11
N ILE A 55 -1.10 3.63 -18.20
CA ILE A 55 -2.16 2.62 -18.23
C ILE A 55 -3.15 3.07 -19.31
N ASP A 56 -3.16 2.38 -20.44
CA ASP A 56 -4.17 2.52 -21.47
C ASP A 56 -5.41 1.65 -21.19
N PRO A 57 -6.49 1.78 -21.97
CA PRO A 57 -7.73 1.02 -21.73
C PRO A 57 -7.55 -0.51 -21.82
N GLU A 58 -6.63 -1.01 -22.65
CA GLU A 58 -6.36 -2.44 -22.76
C GLU A 58 -5.62 -2.97 -21.54
N VAL A 59 -4.60 -2.24 -21.06
CA VAL A 59 -3.91 -2.54 -19.80
C VAL A 59 -4.89 -2.49 -18.63
N GLU A 60 -5.76 -1.48 -18.60
CA GLU A 60 -6.77 -1.37 -17.54
C GLU A 60 -7.74 -2.56 -17.53
N SER A 61 -8.15 -3.07 -18.70
CA SER A 61 -8.97 -4.29 -18.82
C SER A 61 -8.23 -5.50 -18.24
N ARG A 62 -6.98 -5.73 -18.64
CA ARG A 62 -6.17 -6.83 -18.09
C ARG A 62 -5.95 -6.71 -16.57
N LEU A 63 -5.82 -5.50 -16.06
CA LEU A 63 -5.71 -5.27 -14.61
C LEU A 63 -7.00 -5.63 -13.86
N ARG A 64 -8.19 -5.34 -14.43
CA ARG A 64 -9.47 -5.78 -13.84
C ARG A 64 -9.56 -7.29 -13.73
N ASP A 65 -9.13 -8.01 -14.78
CA ASP A 65 -9.08 -9.48 -14.75
C ASP A 65 -8.07 -9.98 -13.69
N ALA A 66 -6.90 -9.37 -13.63
CA ALA A 66 -5.85 -9.75 -12.69
C ALA A 66 -6.26 -9.59 -11.21
N VAL A 67 -7.13 -8.63 -10.90
CA VAL A 67 -7.62 -8.40 -9.54
C VAL A 67 -8.92 -9.15 -9.21
N GLY A 68 -9.43 -9.98 -10.12
CA GLY A 68 -10.65 -10.75 -9.94
C GLY A 68 -10.63 -11.76 -8.78
N ALA A 69 -9.45 -12.08 -8.24
CA ALA A 69 -9.31 -12.94 -7.06
C ALA A 69 -9.65 -12.24 -5.73
N LEU A 70 -9.87 -10.93 -5.73
CA LEU A 70 -10.24 -10.20 -4.51
C LEU A 70 -11.67 -10.58 -4.04
N PRO A 71 -11.92 -10.67 -2.74
CA PRO A 71 -11.01 -10.34 -1.63
C PRO A 71 -9.99 -11.44 -1.32
N VAL A 72 -8.77 -11.03 -0.91
CA VAL A 72 -7.68 -11.94 -0.54
C VAL A 72 -7.41 -11.81 0.97
N PRO A 73 -7.44 -12.90 1.75
CA PRO A 73 -7.10 -12.87 3.17
C PRO A 73 -5.62 -12.56 3.37
N ILE A 74 -5.32 -11.74 4.39
CA ILE A 74 -3.97 -11.33 4.77
C ILE A 74 -3.75 -11.44 6.28
N THR A 75 -2.48 -11.53 6.66
CA THR A 75 -2.04 -11.30 8.04
C THR A 75 -1.16 -10.06 8.05
N ILE A 76 -1.52 -9.04 8.86
CA ILE A 76 -0.70 -7.84 9.01
C ILE A 76 0.30 -8.07 10.15
N GLY A 77 1.57 -8.17 9.78
CA GLY A 77 2.68 -8.53 10.66
C GLY A 77 3.33 -7.35 11.38
N GLY A 78 4.60 -7.53 11.71
CA GLY A 78 5.43 -6.57 12.44
C GLY A 78 5.69 -5.27 11.68
N LEU A 79 6.48 -4.39 12.32
CA LEU A 79 6.96 -3.18 11.68
C LEU A 79 8.13 -3.51 10.75
N LEU A 80 8.17 -2.80 9.63
CA LEU A 80 9.27 -2.77 8.68
C LEU A 80 9.83 -1.35 8.58
N VAL A 81 11.15 -1.27 8.44
CA VAL A 81 11.85 -0.01 8.16
C VAL A 81 12.66 -0.18 6.88
N PHE A 82 12.40 0.67 5.89
CA PHE A 82 13.14 0.71 4.63
C PHE A 82 13.99 1.98 4.57
N GLY A 83 15.08 1.92 3.84
CA GLY A 83 15.98 3.05 3.59
C GLY A 83 17.23 3.04 4.45
N SER A 84 18.09 4.05 4.26
CA SER A 84 19.38 4.16 4.94
C SER A 84 19.62 5.53 5.60
N THR A 85 19.20 6.62 4.98
CA THR A 85 19.36 8.01 5.48
C THR A 85 18.03 8.67 5.78
N ARG A 86 17.01 8.33 5.01
CA ARG A 86 15.61 8.68 5.23
C ARG A 86 14.80 7.39 5.18
N PHE A 87 14.00 7.19 6.21
CA PHE A 87 13.32 5.92 6.41
C PHE A 87 11.85 5.99 6.01
N VAL A 88 11.34 4.84 5.59
CA VAL A 88 9.91 4.55 5.45
C VAL A 88 9.57 3.55 6.54
N LEU A 89 8.59 3.86 7.37
CA LEU A 89 8.02 2.94 8.36
C LEU A 89 6.74 2.34 7.79
N ALA A 90 6.58 1.04 7.89
CA ALA A 90 5.44 0.31 7.35
C ALA A 90 5.05 -0.88 8.23
N ARG A 91 3.87 -1.44 8.00
CA ARG A 91 3.47 -2.78 8.46
C ARG A 91 3.75 -3.80 7.37
N LEU A 92 4.33 -4.91 7.75
CA LEU A 92 4.46 -6.09 6.87
C LEU A 92 3.05 -6.64 6.59
N VAL A 93 2.76 -6.94 5.34
CA VAL A 93 1.72 -7.91 4.99
C VAL A 93 2.43 -9.24 4.80
N VAL A 94 2.14 -10.20 5.68
CA VAL A 94 2.83 -11.50 5.66
C VAL A 94 2.58 -12.18 4.30
N PRO A 95 3.62 -12.48 3.52
CA PRO A 95 3.46 -13.10 2.22
C PRO A 95 2.78 -14.47 2.36
N ASN A 96 1.64 -14.64 1.71
CA ASN A 96 1.02 -15.94 1.50
C ASN A 96 0.85 -16.19 -0.01
N ALA A 97 0.50 -17.41 -0.40
CA ALA A 97 0.39 -17.77 -1.81
C ALA A 97 -0.61 -16.89 -2.58
N ALA A 98 -1.75 -16.52 -1.96
CA ALA A 98 -2.77 -15.71 -2.60
C ALA A 98 -2.29 -14.26 -2.84
N VAL A 99 -1.62 -13.64 -1.85
CA VAL A 99 -1.03 -12.30 -1.98
C VAL A 99 0.05 -12.26 -3.07
N LEU A 100 0.92 -13.28 -3.10
CA LEU A 100 1.97 -13.37 -4.12
C LEU A 100 1.38 -13.61 -5.51
N ALA A 101 0.36 -14.47 -5.64
CA ALA A 101 -0.33 -14.73 -6.89
C ALA A 101 -1.05 -13.47 -7.42
N LEU A 102 -1.72 -12.69 -6.55
CA LEU A 102 -2.35 -11.43 -6.90
C LEU A 102 -1.31 -10.43 -7.46
N GLN A 103 -0.18 -10.28 -6.78
CA GLN A 103 0.89 -9.38 -7.23
C GLN A 103 1.47 -9.85 -8.59
N ALA A 104 1.72 -11.14 -8.75
CA ALA A 104 2.24 -11.71 -9.99
C ALA A 104 1.26 -11.51 -11.17
N ALA A 105 -0.06 -11.69 -10.95
CA ALA A 105 -1.09 -11.45 -11.95
C ALA A 105 -1.13 -9.98 -12.39
N VAL A 106 -1.05 -9.04 -11.43
CA VAL A 106 -0.99 -7.60 -11.73
C VAL A 106 0.28 -7.25 -12.52
N MET A 107 1.44 -7.80 -12.15
CA MET A 107 2.69 -7.59 -12.89
C MET A 107 2.61 -8.13 -14.32
N ALA A 108 1.99 -9.30 -14.53
CA ALA A 108 1.80 -9.89 -15.85
C ALA A 108 0.80 -9.11 -16.73
N ALA A 109 -0.12 -8.36 -16.13
CA ALA A 109 -1.07 -7.51 -16.85
C ALA A 109 -0.44 -6.22 -17.40
N LEU A 110 0.72 -5.82 -16.87
CA LEU A 110 1.44 -4.63 -17.32
C LEU A 110 2.35 -4.94 -18.51
N PRO A 111 2.53 -4.00 -19.47
CA PRO A 111 3.49 -4.16 -20.54
C PRO A 111 4.90 -4.31 -19.98
N ASP A 112 5.67 -5.28 -20.48
CA ASP A 112 7.10 -5.52 -20.14
C ASP A 112 7.38 -5.66 -18.64
N GLY A 113 6.38 -6.04 -17.84
CA GLY A 113 6.52 -6.17 -16.39
C GLY A 113 6.59 -4.81 -15.68
N ALA A 114 7.48 -4.68 -14.70
CA ALA A 114 7.70 -3.40 -14.02
C ALA A 114 8.41 -2.43 -14.96
N ASP A 115 7.83 -1.25 -15.18
CA ASP A 115 8.46 -0.17 -15.94
C ASP A 115 9.75 0.29 -15.22
N ALA A 116 10.89 -0.06 -15.77
CA ALA A 116 12.21 0.26 -15.22
C ALA A 116 12.46 1.77 -15.07
N THR A 117 11.69 2.61 -15.74
CA THR A 117 11.77 4.07 -15.59
C THR A 117 11.14 4.54 -14.29
N VAL A 118 10.20 3.77 -13.76
CA VAL A 118 9.44 4.08 -12.54
C VAL A 118 9.95 3.25 -11.35
N ASP A 119 10.14 1.95 -11.53
CA ASP A 119 10.74 1.05 -10.53
C ASP A 119 12.24 0.84 -10.79
N ARG A 120 13.03 1.90 -10.64
CA ARG A 120 14.47 1.91 -10.92
C ARG A 120 15.27 0.84 -10.17
N HIS A 121 14.73 0.29 -9.09
CA HIS A 121 15.40 -0.72 -8.27
C HIS A 121 14.82 -2.13 -8.45
N GLY A 122 13.82 -2.29 -9.31
CA GLY A 122 13.15 -3.56 -9.55
C GLY A 122 12.49 -4.11 -8.29
N THR A 123 11.97 -3.24 -7.42
CA THR A 123 11.42 -3.63 -6.11
C THR A 123 10.05 -4.32 -6.23
N PHE A 124 9.39 -4.17 -7.38
CA PHE A 124 8.13 -4.85 -7.69
C PHE A 124 8.34 -6.13 -8.52
N ALA A 125 9.58 -6.42 -8.94
CA ALA A 125 9.86 -7.65 -9.68
C ALA A 125 9.53 -8.90 -8.84
N PRO A 126 9.09 -10.01 -9.47
CA PRO A 126 8.84 -11.27 -8.78
C PRO A 126 10.04 -11.71 -7.93
N GLY A 127 9.78 -12.11 -6.68
CA GLY A 127 10.81 -12.50 -5.72
C GLY A 127 11.56 -11.36 -5.04
N ARG A 128 11.30 -10.11 -5.41
CA ARG A 128 11.90 -8.92 -4.78
C ARG A 128 10.90 -8.01 -4.08
N TRP A 129 9.61 -8.19 -4.37
CA TRP A 129 8.56 -7.41 -3.79
C TRP A 129 8.33 -7.75 -2.31
N THR A 130 8.17 -6.70 -1.51
CA THR A 130 7.81 -6.81 -0.08
C THR A 130 6.45 -6.19 0.14
N ALA A 131 5.44 -7.00 0.38
CA ALA A 131 4.08 -6.55 0.67
C ALA A 131 4.05 -5.74 1.96
N HIS A 132 3.61 -4.49 1.91
CA HIS A 132 3.59 -3.62 3.08
C HIS A 132 2.54 -2.51 2.99
N ILE A 133 2.15 -1.99 4.15
CA ILE A 133 1.25 -0.85 4.30
C ILE A 133 2.04 0.29 4.93
N THR A 134 2.22 1.39 4.22
CA THR A 134 3.03 2.53 4.67
C THR A 134 2.35 3.26 5.84
N LEU A 135 3.11 3.52 6.89
CA LEU A 135 2.71 4.33 8.03
C LEU A 135 3.27 5.76 7.97
N GLY A 136 4.54 5.90 7.62
CA GLY A 136 5.22 7.19 7.50
C GLY A 136 6.38 7.14 6.53
N ARG A 137 6.76 8.31 6.00
CA ARG A 137 7.84 8.45 5.01
C ARG A 137 8.75 9.61 5.38
N ARG A 138 9.99 9.58 4.89
CA ARG A 138 11.02 10.60 5.12
C ARG A 138 11.42 10.76 6.59
N LEU A 139 11.31 9.69 7.37
CA LEU A 139 11.67 9.69 8.79
C LEU A 139 13.19 9.75 8.98
N THR A 140 13.60 10.37 10.09
CA THR A 140 14.93 10.23 10.64
C THR A 140 15.03 8.97 11.53
N ALA A 141 16.21 8.59 11.96
CA ALA A 141 16.37 7.49 12.92
C ALA A 141 15.69 7.79 14.27
N ALA A 142 15.71 9.06 14.71
CA ALA A 142 15.01 9.50 15.91
C ALA A 142 13.48 9.35 15.76
N ASP A 143 12.94 9.74 14.59
CA ASP A 143 11.50 9.56 14.31
C ASP A 143 11.07 8.10 14.37
N VAL A 144 11.92 7.18 13.89
CA VAL A 144 11.63 5.73 13.97
C VAL A 144 11.54 5.29 15.43
N GLY A 145 12.46 5.73 16.29
CA GLY A 145 12.41 5.44 17.73
C GLY A 145 11.13 5.97 18.39
N THR A 146 10.79 7.24 18.12
CA THR A 146 9.53 7.87 18.61
C THR A 146 8.30 7.12 18.10
N ALA A 147 8.31 6.72 16.82
CA ALA A 147 7.21 5.97 16.22
C ALA A 147 6.96 4.62 16.91
N MET A 148 8.02 3.90 17.26
CA MET A 148 7.89 2.62 17.97
C MET A 148 7.18 2.79 19.32
N HIS A 149 7.50 3.84 20.09
CA HIS A 149 6.82 4.16 21.35
C HIS A 149 5.35 4.54 21.12
N ALA A 150 5.07 5.42 20.16
CA ALA A 150 3.71 5.84 19.85
C ALA A 150 2.81 4.67 19.42
N LEU A 151 3.35 3.76 18.61
CA LEU A 151 2.61 2.61 18.08
C LEU A 151 2.38 1.50 19.12
N ALA A 152 3.19 1.41 20.18
CA ALA A 152 2.97 0.47 21.27
C ALA A 152 1.63 0.71 21.98
N GLY A 153 1.13 1.95 21.99
CA GLY A 153 -0.17 2.34 22.54
C GLY A 153 -1.36 2.10 21.62
N VAL A 154 -1.18 1.55 20.42
CA VAL A 154 -2.26 1.33 19.45
C VAL A 154 -2.53 -0.16 19.25
N PRO A 155 -3.23 -0.82 20.18
CA PRO A 155 -3.52 -2.24 20.07
C PRO A 155 -4.50 -2.53 18.92
N ARG A 156 -4.45 -3.76 18.42
CA ARG A 156 -5.42 -4.28 17.46
C ARG A 156 -6.47 -5.09 18.20
N SER A 157 -7.76 -4.86 17.91
CA SER A 157 -8.89 -5.50 18.61
C SER A 157 -9.10 -6.95 18.18
N ARG A 158 -8.70 -7.33 16.98
CA ARG A 158 -8.85 -8.70 16.43
C ARG A 158 -7.53 -9.17 15.85
N GLY A 159 -6.64 -9.76 16.57
CA GLY A 159 -5.44 -10.41 16.04
C GLY A 159 -4.79 -9.74 14.82
N ALA A 160 -4.01 -10.50 14.04
CA ALA A 160 -3.28 -9.98 12.89
C ALA A 160 -4.04 -10.10 11.54
N ASP A 161 -5.19 -10.77 11.51
CA ASP A 161 -5.87 -11.12 10.26
C ASP A 161 -6.72 -9.98 9.70
N GLY A 162 -6.84 -9.93 8.39
CA GLY A 162 -7.59 -8.95 7.62
C GLY A 162 -7.77 -9.40 6.18
N ALA A 163 -8.19 -8.50 5.30
CA ALA A 163 -8.32 -8.78 3.88
C ALA A 163 -7.90 -7.58 3.01
N LEU A 164 -7.38 -7.88 1.84
CA LEU A 164 -7.32 -6.97 0.70
C LEU A 164 -8.64 -7.09 -0.06
N THR A 165 -9.37 -5.99 -0.24
CA THR A 165 -10.79 -6.07 -0.65
C THR A 165 -11.05 -5.56 -2.04
N ARG A 166 -10.47 -4.42 -2.44
CA ARG A 166 -10.70 -3.78 -3.74
C ARG A 166 -9.41 -3.21 -4.28
N ALA A 167 -9.25 -3.23 -5.59
CA ALA A 167 -8.11 -2.64 -6.29
C ALA A 167 -8.45 -1.28 -6.89
N ARG A 168 -7.44 -0.41 -6.96
CA ARG A 168 -7.53 0.87 -7.65
C ARG A 168 -6.24 1.18 -8.41
N ARG A 169 -6.38 1.96 -9.46
CA ARG A 169 -5.29 2.71 -10.08
C ARG A 169 -5.24 4.10 -9.45
N TRP A 170 -4.10 4.49 -8.93
CA TRP A 170 -3.85 5.84 -8.47
C TRP A 170 -3.02 6.59 -9.50
N ASP A 171 -3.57 7.66 -10.06
CA ASP A 171 -2.84 8.59 -10.92
C ASP A 171 -2.09 9.59 -10.03
N MET A 172 -0.77 9.47 -10.00
CA MET A 172 0.10 10.30 -9.14
C MET A 172 0.22 11.74 -9.66
N VAL A 173 -0.09 11.98 -10.94
CA VAL A 173 -0.03 13.32 -11.57
C VAL A 173 -1.36 14.04 -11.38
N ALA A 174 -2.45 13.42 -11.82
CA ALA A 174 -3.80 13.99 -11.69
C ALA A 174 -4.34 13.95 -10.26
N LYS A 175 -3.72 13.17 -9.35
CA LYS A 175 -4.18 12.94 -7.97
C LYS A 175 -5.59 12.37 -7.91
N ARG A 176 -5.88 11.39 -8.77
CA ARG A 176 -7.17 10.75 -8.89
C ARG A 176 -7.08 9.25 -8.72
N GLU A 177 -8.09 8.68 -8.07
CA GLU A 177 -8.30 7.24 -7.98
C GLU A 177 -9.28 6.79 -9.07
N HIS A 178 -9.02 5.59 -9.61
CA HIS A 178 -9.88 4.88 -10.52
C HIS A 178 -10.01 3.45 -10.02
N TRP A 179 -11.21 3.03 -9.68
CA TRP A 179 -11.46 1.68 -9.19
C TRP A 179 -11.34 0.65 -10.31
N LEU A 180 -10.65 -0.44 -10.02
CA LEU A 180 -10.48 -1.60 -10.89
C LEU A 180 -11.45 -2.69 -10.42
N ASP A 181 -12.74 -2.36 -10.36
CA ASP A 181 -13.74 -3.37 -10.04
C ASP A 181 -13.79 -4.39 -11.21
N PRO A 182 -13.92 -5.71 -10.91
CA PRO A 182 -14.06 -6.70 -11.97
C PRO A 182 -15.23 -6.34 -12.87
N ALA A 183 -15.10 -6.59 -14.17
CA ALA A 183 -16.20 -6.45 -15.10
C ALA A 183 -17.32 -7.40 -14.67
N GLY A 184 -18.50 -6.85 -14.38
CA GLY A 184 -19.68 -7.61 -13.99
C GLY A 184 -20.19 -8.50 -15.13
#